data_3499fcb8c751e64b4b8d27275ab98ad0
#
_entry.id   3499fcb8c751e64b4b8d27275ab98ad0
#
_cell.length_a   1.000
_cell.length_b   1.000
_cell.length_c   1.000
_cell.angle_alpha   90.00
_cell.angle_beta   90.00
_cell.angle_gamma   90.00
#
_symmetry.space_group_name_H-M   'P 1'
#
loop_
_entity.id
_entity.type
_entity.pdbx_description
1 polymer ?
#
loop_
_entity_poly.entity_id
_entity_poly.type
_entity_poly.pdbx_seq_one_letter_code
_entity_poly.pdbx_strand_id
1 'polypeptide(L)'
;MRNTYLVLFIYLMIPMFSLGENTYTTQQREDSLLSLLKSSPAINEQIELYKDLATMYRQMPKEIVYLNKMADVASSTSKGHASLYYAWANLSRHYYNIQNRDSLIYWSHKIDSLAAAKNEVPDALFDARGFICQMDLWDGNYELAMNGAISLYNYARDTKSEYGLICCNENLGLIYQEIHRDSDAIVAYREGLDLLQKRGDNPKFEMQYMGNLIESYLRTDHFTEAEELLTRYDEMIQDRERENEEQGTAFPVDRCRALMYVFYADMYVLQDKPKKALETLLKATPIVEKTGDDYTEFCYNFVFAKYYYLIGKYGKALNIIDTNKLTEEDIRTSELKVEILEALGRYKEALAFSREVVEHTKMLHDEAFNRQINQLRTLHDLNNQEMQAYELQLREQQLHTQRLLMIILLVVSIVLLVMLYIVYKSYRSARRYQRELMKDKEALVESERQLRTAKEIAEHANQMKSTFIANISHEIRTPLNAIVGFSELISDESISAGEKKEFFSIINNNSYLLLNLINDILDLSRLESGNMKFIIEKTNLSDCCRNALASVEHRVFPGVQLTYTPSEDPLHIQTDSIRLQQLLINL
;
A
#
# COMPACT_ATOMS: atom_id res chain seq x y z
N MET A 1 -10.88 1.37 40.46
CA MET A 1 -11.24 0.39 39.43
C MET A 1 -12.21 1.06 38.46
N ARG A 2 -11.82 2.22 37.95
CA ARG A 2 -12.54 3.03 36.96
C ARG A 2 -11.54 3.21 35.83
N ASN A 3 -11.76 2.87 34.64
CA ASN A 3 -10.94 3.06 33.44
C ASN A 3 -10.18 1.83 32.90
N THR A 4 -10.81 0.65 32.90
CA THR A 4 -10.08 -0.54 32.45
C THR A 4 -10.23 -0.81 30.95
N TYR A 5 -11.09 -0.12 30.21
CA TYR A 5 -11.50 -0.60 28.88
C TYR A 5 -11.51 0.41 27.72
N LEU A 6 -11.28 1.72 27.96
CA LEU A 6 -11.12 2.67 26.84
C LEU A 6 -9.78 2.53 26.08
N VAL A 7 -8.96 1.62 26.56
CA VAL A 7 -7.58 1.34 26.12
C VAL A 7 -7.49 0.65 24.75
N LEU A 8 -8.63 0.32 24.13
CA LEU A 8 -8.65 -0.76 23.14
C LEU A 8 -8.58 -0.33 21.67
N PHE A 9 -8.59 0.96 21.33
CA PHE A 9 -8.47 1.37 19.92
C PHE A 9 -7.11 1.02 19.30
N ILE A 10 -6.06 0.96 20.10
CA ILE A 10 -4.70 0.60 19.62
C ILE A 10 -4.52 -0.91 19.41
N TYR A 11 -5.49 -1.69 19.87
CA TYR A 11 -5.50 -3.15 19.72
C TYR A 11 -5.84 -3.67 18.32
N LEU A 12 -6.02 -2.82 17.33
CA LEU A 12 -6.40 -3.25 15.98
C LEU A 12 -5.46 -4.26 15.33
N MET A 13 -4.37 -4.64 16.00
CA MET A 13 -3.25 -5.24 15.27
C MET A 13 -2.67 -6.52 15.83
N ILE A 14 -3.39 -7.27 16.62
CA ILE A 14 -2.82 -8.50 17.15
C ILE A 14 -3.73 -9.67 16.86
N PRO A 15 -3.24 -10.67 16.16
CA PRO A 15 -3.98 -11.92 16.09
C PRO A 15 -4.06 -12.49 17.51
N MET A 16 -5.21 -12.37 18.17
CA MET A 16 -5.56 -13.37 19.15
C MET A 16 -5.68 -14.67 18.35
N PHE A 17 -4.71 -15.54 18.51
CA PHE A 17 -4.90 -16.93 18.16
C PHE A 17 -6.17 -17.37 18.88
N SER A 18 -7.17 -17.80 18.13
CA SER A 18 -8.31 -18.50 18.71
C SER A 18 -7.75 -19.63 19.56
N LEU A 19 -7.99 -19.58 20.85
CA LEU A 19 -7.48 -20.52 21.86
C LEU A 19 -7.95 -21.98 21.64
N GLY A 20 -8.56 -22.32 20.49
CA GLY A 20 -9.18 -23.61 20.23
C GLY A 20 -8.44 -24.60 19.34
N GLU A 21 -7.64 -24.17 18.37
CA GLU A 21 -7.16 -25.13 17.35
C GLU A 21 -5.64 -25.25 17.15
N ASN A 22 -4.80 -24.42 17.76
CA ASN A 22 -3.38 -24.34 17.40
C ASN A 22 -2.35 -24.43 18.54
N THR A 23 -2.73 -24.80 19.76
CA THR A 23 -1.73 -24.92 20.85
C THR A 23 -0.66 -25.95 20.55
N TYR A 24 -1.03 -27.04 19.90
CA TYR A 24 -0.07 -28.10 19.52
C TYR A 24 0.90 -27.66 18.43
N THR A 25 0.43 -26.94 17.42
CA THR A 25 1.27 -26.41 16.34
C THR A 25 2.15 -25.26 16.82
N THR A 26 1.66 -24.40 17.72
CA THR A 26 2.41 -23.30 18.32
C THR A 26 3.56 -23.84 19.16
N GLN A 27 3.32 -24.87 19.98
CA GLN A 27 4.36 -25.51 20.79
C GLN A 27 5.44 -26.18 19.92
N GLN A 28 5.05 -26.86 18.85
CA GLN A 28 6.01 -27.46 17.91
C GLN A 28 6.87 -26.42 17.22
N ARG A 29 6.29 -25.27 16.84
CA ARG A 29 7.03 -24.15 16.24
C ARG A 29 8.00 -23.53 17.25
N GLU A 30 7.57 -23.32 18.50
CA GLU A 30 8.44 -22.87 19.59
C GLU A 30 9.62 -23.82 19.77
N ASP A 31 9.35 -25.13 19.90
CA ASP A 31 10.39 -26.15 20.08
C ASP A 31 11.39 -26.18 18.93
N SER A 32 10.92 -25.97 17.68
CA SER A 32 11.76 -25.85 16.50
C SER A 32 12.69 -24.63 16.59
N LEU A 33 12.14 -23.45 16.87
CA LEU A 33 12.93 -22.20 17.00
C LEU A 33 13.92 -22.29 18.18
N LEU A 34 13.51 -22.88 19.30
CA LEU A 34 14.40 -23.11 20.45
C LEU A 34 15.50 -24.14 20.14
N SER A 35 15.25 -25.13 19.28
CA SER A 35 16.26 -26.07 18.82
C SER A 35 17.34 -25.40 17.96
N LEU A 36 16.93 -24.45 17.10
CA LEU A 36 17.84 -23.63 16.32
C LEU A 36 18.72 -22.75 17.22
N LEU A 37 18.14 -22.14 18.26
CA LEU A 37 18.91 -21.37 19.24
C LEU A 37 19.95 -22.21 19.99
N LYS A 38 19.67 -23.50 20.28
CA LYS A 38 20.62 -24.42 20.92
C LYS A 38 21.82 -24.76 20.04
N SER A 39 21.72 -24.63 18.72
CA SER A 39 22.84 -24.84 17.80
C SER A 39 23.88 -23.69 17.82
N SER A 40 23.69 -22.69 18.71
CA SER A 40 24.56 -21.51 18.85
C SER A 40 24.75 -20.73 17.56
N PRO A 41 23.66 -20.27 16.94
CA PRO A 41 23.72 -19.49 15.70
C PRO A 41 24.43 -18.15 15.89
N ALA A 42 24.75 -17.46 14.79
CA ALA A 42 25.35 -16.14 14.83
C ALA A 42 24.44 -15.13 15.59
N ILE A 43 25.03 -14.09 16.20
CA ILE A 43 24.30 -13.12 17.02
C ILE A 43 23.08 -12.54 16.31
N ASN A 44 23.21 -12.15 15.05
CA ASN A 44 22.08 -11.61 14.28
C ASN A 44 20.96 -12.64 14.08
N GLU A 45 21.31 -13.89 13.88
CA GLU A 45 20.34 -14.98 13.75
C GLU A 45 19.65 -15.28 15.09
N GLN A 46 20.40 -15.21 16.22
CA GLN A 46 19.79 -15.32 17.55
C GLN A 46 18.75 -14.19 17.78
N ILE A 47 19.06 -12.95 17.37
CA ILE A 47 18.17 -11.81 17.48
C ILE A 47 16.87 -12.07 16.69
N GLU A 48 16.97 -12.51 15.43
CA GLU A 48 15.77 -12.79 14.61
C GLU A 48 14.96 -13.97 15.17
N LEU A 49 15.61 -15.03 15.65
CA LEU A 49 14.91 -16.15 16.29
C LEU A 49 14.16 -15.73 17.57
N TYR A 50 14.75 -14.86 18.41
CA TYR A 50 14.05 -14.32 19.57
C TYR A 50 12.92 -13.37 19.18
N LYS A 51 13.08 -12.61 18.12
CA LYS A 51 12.03 -11.76 17.55
C LYS A 51 10.84 -12.58 17.05
N ASP A 52 11.10 -13.69 16.34
CA ASP A 52 10.08 -14.62 15.90
C ASP A 52 9.33 -15.27 17.09
N LEU A 53 10.08 -15.69 18.11
CA LEU A 53 9.50 -16.22 19.34
C LEU A 53 8.64 -15.18 20.07
N ALA A 54 9.12 -13.93 20.19
CA ALA A 54 8.35 -12.85 20.79
C ALA A 54 7.07 -12.54 19.99
N THR A 55 7.17 -12.53 18.67
CA THR A 55 6.02 -12.30 17.79
C THR A 55 4.97 -13.40 17.92
N MET A 56 5.39 -14.64 18.08
CA MET A 56 4.52 -15.80 18.30
C MET A 56 3.70 -15.70 19.60
N TYR A 57 4.29 -15.10 20.64
CA TYR A 57 3.67 -14.95 21.96
C TYR A 57 3.20 -13.52 22.25
N ARG A 58 2.89 -12.79 21.20
CA ARG A 58 2.47 -11.37 21.31
C ARG A 58 1.31 -11.24 22.30
N GLN A 59 1.43 -10.30 23.27
CA GLN A 59 0.52 -10.05 24.40
C GLN A 59 0.45 -11.16 25.46
N MET A 60 1.17 -12.23 25.31
CA MET A 60 1.26 -13.25 26.34
C MET A 60 2.47 -12.98 27.26
N PRO A 61 2.48 -13.48 28.50
CA PRO A 61 3.64 -13.29 29.39
C PRO A 61 4.98 -13.80 28.83
N LYS A 62 4.95 -14.76 27.91
CA LYS A 62 6.15 -15.26 27.24
C LYS A 62 6.75 -14.24 26.26
N GLU A 63 5.99 -13.30 25.72
CA GLU A 63 6.52 -12.20 24.88
C GLU A 63 7.64 -11.44 25.59
N ILE A 64 7.39 -11.03 26.84
CA ILE A 64 8.37 -10.31 27.67
C ILE A 64 9.66 -11.10 27.80
N VAL A 65 9.56 -12.41 28.02
CA VAL A 65 10.75 -13.28 28.20
C VAL A 65 11.61 -13.26 26.94
N TYR A 66 11.00 -13.39 25.76
CA TYR A 66 11.75 -13.43 24.51
C TYR A 66 12.25 -12.06 24.06
N LEU A 67 11.49 -10.98 24.31
CA LEU A 67 11.97 -9.60 24.07
C LEU A 67 13.17 -9.24 24.95
N ASN A 68 13.16 -9.64 26.23
CA ASN A 68 14.30 -9.41 27.12
C ASN A 68 15.53 -10.21 26.64
N LYS A 69 15.37 -11.49 26.28
CA LYS A 69 16.48 -12.27 25.72
C LYS A 69 17.02 -11.68 24.42
N MET A 70 16.14 -11.18 23.55
CA MET A 70 16.52 -10.46 22.34
C MET A 70 17.36 -9.22 22.68
N ALA A 71 16.91 -8.43 23.66
CA ALA A 71 17.62 -7.23 24.10
C ALA A 71 18.99 -7.58 24.73
N ASP A 72 19.08 -8.65 25.52
CA ASP A 72 20.34 -9.10 26.12
C ASP A 72 21.36 -9.47 25.03
N VAL A 73 20.94 -10.23 24.03
CA VAL A 73 21.79 -10.60 22.88
C VAL A 73 22.17 -9.36 22.06
N ALA A 74 21.21 -8.48 21.77
CA ALA A 74 21.46 -7.25 21.02
C ALA A 74 22.42 -6.30 21.74
N SER A 75 22.36 -6.24 23.08
CA SER A 75 23.26 -5.41 23.88
C SER A 75 24.72 -5.85 23.83
N SER A 76 24.99 -7.11 23.51
CA SER A 76 26.34 -7.67 23.40
C SER A 76 27.09 -7.21 22.13
N THR A 77 26.41 -6.53 21.20
CA THR A 77 27.01 -6.08 19.93
C THR A 77 26.90 -4.56 19.75
N SER A 78 27.95 -3.96 19.21
CA SER A 78 27.98 -2.49 18.96
C SER A 78 26.97 -2.04 17.88
N LYS A 79 26.46 -2.95 17.07
CA LYS A 79 25.46 -2.71 16.00
C LYS A 79 24.05 -3.12 16.39
N GLY A 80 23.82 -3.59 17.61
CA GLY A 80 22.53 -4.11 18.07
C GLY A 80 21.49 -3.05 18.44
N HIS A 81 21.79 -1.74 18.35
CA HIS A 81 20.90 -0.68 18.83
C HIS A 81 19.52 -0.67 18.13
N ALA A 82 19.45 -0.95 16.84
CA ALA A 82 18.16 -1.07 16.14
C ALA A 82 17.28 -2.19 16.71
N SER A 83 17.90 -3.32 17.06
CA SER A 83 17.20 -4.45 17.69
C SER A 83 16.82 -4.16 19.14
N LEU A 84 17.61 -3.35 19.85
CA LEU A 84 17.27 -2.84 21.19
C LEU A 84 16.04 -1.92 21.12
N TYR A 85 16.00 -0.99 20.18
CA TYR A 85 14.83 -0.13 19.98
C TYR A 85 13.57 -0.98 19.68
N TYR A 86 13.69 -1.97 18.79
CA TYR A 86 12.58 -2.88 18.51
C TYR A 86 12.10 -3.63 19.76
N ALA A 87 13.02 -4.22 20.53
CA ALA A 87 12.66 -4.96 21.74
C ALA A 87 12.01 -4.05 22.78
N TRP A 88 12.58 -2.88 23.05
CA TRP A 88 12.09 -1.94 24.06
C TRP A 88 10.79 -1.25 23.65
N ALA A 89 10.58 -0.97 22.36
CA ALA A 89 9.29 -0.49 21.86
C ALA A 89 8.19 -1.53 22.07
N ASN A 90 8.47 -2.81 21.79
CA ASN A 90 7.50 -3.88 22.00
C ASN A 90 7.25 -4.14 23.50
N LEU A 91 8.26 -4.01 24.36
CA LEU A 91 8.07 -4.03 25.80
C LEU A 91 7.25 -2.83 26.29
N SER A 92 7.52 -1.62 25.80
CA SER A 92 6.71 -0.43 26.10
C SER A 92 5.24 -0.67 25.74
N ARG A 93 4.97 -1.18 24.53
CA ARG A 93 3.62 -1.53 24.09
C ARG A 93 2.99 -2.62 24.96
N HIS A 94 3.74 -3.65 25.34
CA HIS A 94 3.22 -4.70 26.21
C HIS A 94 2.76 -4.12 27.56
N TYR A 95 3.62 -3.30 28.21
CA TYR A 95 3.30 -2.71 29.50
C TYR A 95 2.21 -1.63 29.42
N TYR A 96 2.11 -0.94 28.32
CA TYR A 96 0.99 -0.09 27.99
C TYR A 96 -0.32 -0.89 27.96
N ASN A 97 -0.32 -2.03 27.27
CA ASN A 97 -1.48 -2.90 27.12
C ASN A 97 -1.99 -3.49 28.43
N ILE A 98 -1.09 -3.84 29.35
CA ILE A 98 -1.46 -4.32 30.69
C ILE A 98 -1.56 -3.19 31.72
N GLN A 99 -1.58 -1.92 31.28
CA GLN A 99 -1.72 -0.73 32.11
C GLN A 99 -0.66 -0.60 33.21
N ASN A 100 0.53 -1.07 32.98
CA ASN A 100 1.64 -0.94 33.91
C ASN A 100 2.49 0.31 33.58
N ARG A 101 2.07 1.44 34.16
CA ARG A 101 2.68 2.77 33.92
C ARG A 101 4.17 2.80 34.28
N ASP A 102 4.55 2.26 35.42
CA ASP A 102 5.94 2.32 35.89
C ASP A 102 6.89 1.60 34.94
N SER A 103 6.49 0.43 34.48
CA SER A 103 7.27 -0.33 33.49
C SER A 103 7.31 0.35 32.13
N LEU A 104 6.20 0.97 31.68
CA LEU A 104 6.17 1.75 30.44
C LEU A 104 7.15 2.91 30.50
N ILE A 105 7.12 3.70 31.57
CA ILE A 105 8.05 4.82 31.80
C ILE A 105 9.50 4.33 31.83
N TYR A 106 9.77 3.21 32.51
CA TYR A 106 11.11 2.62 32.55
C TYR A 106 11.67 2.31 31.15
N TRP A 107 10.88 1.66 30.31
CA TRP A 107 11.33 1.32 28.96
C TRP A 107 11.43 2.54 28.04
N SER A 108 10.53 3.52 28.17
CA SER A 108 10.65 4.80 27.49
C SER A 108 11.96 5.52 27.83
N HIS A 109 12.33 5.59 29.10
CA HIS A 109 13.62 6.17 29.51
C HIS A 109 14.83 5.40 28.98
N LYS A 110 14.73 4.09 28.83
CA LYS A 110 15.78 3.27 28.19
C LYS A 110 15.98 3.66 26.73
N ILE A 111 14.88 3.82 26.00
CA ILE A 111 14.89 4.27 24.59
C ILE A 111 15.49 5.67 24.51
N ASP A 112 15.03 6.62 25.34
CA ASP A 112 15.53 7.99 25.37
C ASP A 112 17.04 8.05 25.65
N SER A 113 17.51 7.27 26.63
CA SER A 113 18.92 7.24 27.01
C SER A 113 19.80 6.70 25.89
N LEU A 114 19.37 5.65 25.20
CA LEU A 114 20.12 5.10 24.08
C LEU A 114 20.09 6.04 22.87
N ALA A 115 18.96 6.64 22.56
CA ALA A 115 18.79 7.61 21.49
C ALA A 115 19.71 8.81 21.66
N ALA A 116 19.75 9.36 22.88
CA ALA A 116 20.65 10.46 23.24
C ALA A 116 22.14 10.05 23.13
N ALA A 117 22.51 8.86 23.63
CA ALA A 117 23.87 8.34 23.56
C ALA A 117 24.36 8.08 22.12
N LYS A 118 23.44 7.75 21.22
CA LYS A 118 23.73 7.48 19.80
C LYS A 118 23.51 8.67 18.90
N ASN A 119 22.92 9.76 19.41
CA ASN A 119 22.46 10.91 18.62
C ASN A 119 21.51 10.48 17.49
N GLU A 120 20.54 9.62 17.81
CA GLU A 120 19.55 9.06 16.89
C GLU A 120 18.14 9.48 17.31
N VAL A 121 17.21 9.44 16.36
CA VAL A 121 15.79 9.71 16.57
C VAL A 121 14.99 8.48 16.08
N PRO A 122 14.95 7.40 16.87
CA PRO A 122 14.25 6.18 16.47
C PRO A 122 12.73 6.33 16.58
N ASP A 123 11.99 5.67 15.68
CA ASP A 123 10.52 5.60 15.71
C ASP A 123 9.99 5.11 17.07
N ALA A 124 10.71 4.15 17.69
CA ALA A 124 10.43 3.62 19.03
C ALA A 124 10.27 4.67 20.14
N LEU A 125 10.96 5.80 20.02
CA LEU A 125 10.88 6.90 20.97
C LEU A 125 9.49 7.56 20.93
N PHE A 126 8.98 7.77 19.74
CA PHE A 126 7.64 8.36 19.55
C PHE A 126 6.56 7.40 20.01
N ASP A 127 6.70 6.10 19.70
CA ASP A 127 5.77 5.07 20.19
C ASP A 127 5.68 5.07 21.71
N ALA A 128 6.82 4.96 22.39
CA ALA A 128 6.85 4.84 23.86
C ALA A 128 6.31 6.10 24.56
N ARG A 129 6.68 7.29 24.08
CA ARG A 129 6.17 8.56 24.62
C ARG A 129 4.70 8.77 24.27
N GLY A 130 4.26 8.36 23.06
CA GLY A 130 2.86 8.38 22.65
C GLY A 130 1.99 7.50 23.55
N PHE A 131 2.45 6.30 23.89
CA PHE A 131 1.76 5.42 24.84
C PHE A 131 1.63 6.03 26.25
N ILE A 132 2.62 6.80 26.70
CA ILE A 132 2.52 7.53 27.98
C ILE A 132 1.42 8.60 27.87
N CYS A 133 1.38 9.38 26.79
CA CYS A 133 0.33 10.39 26.58
C CYS A 133 -1.07 9.76 26.56
N GLN A 134 -1.22 8.62 25.90
CA GLN A 134 -2.49 7.92 25.83
C GLN A 134 -2.89 7.33 27.20
N MET A 135 -1.95 6.80 27.95
CA MET A 135 -2.22 6.30 29.30
C MET A 135 -2.64 7.44 30.23
N ASP A 136 -2.00 8.61 30.14
CA ASP A 136 -2.42 9.81 30.88
C ASP A 136 -3.84 10.25 30.49
N LEU A 137 -4.16 10.18 29.19
CA LEU A 137 -5.50 10.52 28.69
C LEU A 137 -6.57 9.61 29.30
N TRP A 138 -6.33 8.30 29.32
CA TRP A 138 -7.27 7.31 29.86
C TRP A 138 -7.38 7.31 31.38
N ASP A 139 -6.31 7.67 32.07
CA ASP A 139 -6.35 7.90 33.52
C ASP A 139 -7.12 9.19 33.88
N GLY A 140 -7.63 9.94 32.88
CA GLY A 140 -8.30 11.22 33.06
C GLY A 140 -7.35 12.36 33.39
N ASN A 141 -6.04 12.15 33.23
CA ASN A 141 -5.00 13.15 33.46
C ASN A 141 -4.79 14.04 32.24
N TYR A 142 -5.86 14.69 31.78
CA TYR A 142 -5.88 15.46 30.53
C TYR A 142 -4.75 16.49 30.41
N GLU A 143 -4.38 17.15 31.52
CA GLU A 143 -3.29 18.12 31.54
C GLU A 143 -1.92 17.46 31.24
N LEU A 144 -1.65 16.30 31.82
CA LEU A 144 -0.43 15.55 31.56
C LEU A 144 -0.39 15.01 30.13
N ALA A 145 -1.49 14.46 29.64
CA ALA A 145 -1.62 13.99 28.26
C ALA A 145 -1.36 15.13 27.26
N MET A 146 -1.93 16.31 27.51
CA MET A 146 -1.75 17.48 26.67
C MET A 146 -0.31 17.99 26.67
N ASN A 147 0.30 18.11 27.86
CA ASN A 147 1.70 18.53 27.98
C ASN A 147 2.65 17.53 27.31
N GLY A 148 2.38 16.24 27.46
CA GLY A 148 3.10 15.16 26.77
C GLY A 148 2.99 15.27 25.25
N ALA A 149 1.78 15.48 24.73
CA ALA A 149 1.52 15.65 23.31
C ALA A 149 2.22 16.89 22.71
N ILE A 150 2.18 18.03 23.41
CA ILE A 150 2.90 19.25 23.02
C ILE A 150 4.40 19.00 22.96
N SER A 151 4.95 18.37 24.00
CA SER A 151 6.38 18.04 24.06
C SER A 151 6.80 17.11 22.91
N LEU A 152 5.99 16.07 22.65
CA LEU A 152 6.25 15.12 21.59
C LEU A 152 6.18 15.77 20.21
N TYR A 153 5.20 16.64 20.00
CA TYR A 153 5.02 17.38 18.75
C TYR A 153 6.21 18.30 18.46
N ASN A 154 6.63 19.10 19.46
CA ASN A 154 7.80 19.96 19.33
C ASN A 154 9.05 19.14 18.99
N TYR A 155 9.25 18.02 19.66
CA TYR A 155 10.39 17.14 19.40
C TYR A 155 10.36 16.55 17.98
N ALA A 156 9.18 16.09 17.50
CA ALA A 156 9.00 15.58 16.15
C ALA A 156 9.33 16.64 15.08
N ARG A 157 8.84 17.88 15.30
CA ARG A 157 9.10 19.01 14.42
C ARG A 157 10.59 19.39 14.40
N ASP A 158 11.21 19.55 15.55
CA ASP A 158 12.61 19.99 15.69
C ASP A 158 13.57 18.95 15.09
N THR A 159 13.23 17.67 15.19
CA THR A 159 13.99 16.55 14.60
C THR A 159 13.59 16.23 13.16
N LYS A 160 12.55 16.89 12.61
CA LYS A 160 11.97 16.64 11.28
C LYS A 160 11.61 15.17 11.07
N SER A 161 11.10 14.52 12.10
CA SER A 161 10.69 13.11 12.03
C SER A 161 9.27 12.99 11.46
N GLU A 162 9.13 12.46 10.24
CA GLU A 162 7.82 12.17 9.66
C GLU A 162 7.02 11.17 10.51
N TYR A 163 7.68 10.10 10.98
CA TYR A 163 7.04 9.14 11.87
C TYR A 163 6.60 9.78 13.18
N GLY A 164 7.44 10.65 13.72
CA GLY A 164 7.10 11.43 14.91
C GLY A 164 5.84 12.27 14.70
N LEU A 165 5.70 12.95 13.57
CA LEU A 165 4.49 13.72 13.24
C LEU A 165 3.27 12.82 13.08
N ILE A 166 3.40 11.62 12.50
CA ILE A 166 2.33 10.63 12.45
C ILE A 166 1.88 10.29 13.88
N CYS A 167 2.77 9.85 14.75
CA CYS A 167 2.43 9.52 16.14
C CYS A 167 1.82 10.70 16.91
N CYS A 168 2.29 11.92 16.65
CA CYS A 168 1.71 13.12 17.25
C CYS A 168 0.28 13.37 16.80
N ASN A 169 0.00 13.27 15.49
CA ASN A 169 -1.34 13.46 14.95
C ASN A 169 -2.32 12.40 15.47
N GLU A 170 -1.87 11.16 15.71
CA GLU A 170 -2.68 10.14 16.39
C GLU A 170 -3.06 10.58 17.81
N ASN A 171 -2.05 10.95 18.61
CA ASN A 171 -2.27 11.38 20.00
C ASN A 171 -3.15 12.64 20.08
N LEU A 172 -2.97 13.60 19.15
CA LEU A 172 -3.82 14.79 19.05
C LEU A 172 -5.25 14.43 18.71
N GLY A 173 -5.44 13.55 17.72
CA GLY A 173 -6.76 13.08 17.33
C GLY A 173 -7.49 12.42 18.50
N LEU A 174 -6.82 11.51 19.24
CA LEU A 174 -7.37 10.87 20.43
C LEU A 174 -7.73 11.87 21.52
N ILE A 175 -6.86 12.84 21.82
CA ILE A 175 -7.12 13.89 22.82
C ILE A 175 -8.33 14.71 22.39
N TYR A 176 -8.39 15.15 21.13
CA TYR A 176 -9.50 15.95 20.62
C TYR A 176 -10.84 15.18 20.65
N GLN A 177 -10.83 13.88 20.32
CA GLN A 177 -12.03 13.04 20.43
C GLN A 177 -12.53 12.95 21.87
N GLU A 178 -11.62 12.73 22.82
CA GLU A 178 -11.98 12.56 24.24
C GLU A 178 -12.56 13.84 24.85
N ILE A 179 -12.13 14.99 24.38
CA ILE A 179 -12.66 16.30 24.82
C ILE A 179 -13.80 16.82 23.92
N HIS A 180 -14.41 15.96 23.10
CA HIS A 180 -15.54 16.28 22.20
C HIS A 180 -15.23 17.38 21.17
N ARG A 181 -13.98 17.50 20.73
CA ARG A 181 -13.55 18.40 19.66
C ARG A 181 -13.34 17.64 18.35
N ASP A 182 -14.35 16.92 17.91
CA ASP A 182 -14.26 16.00 16.77
C ASP A 182 -13.84 16.68 15.46
N SER A 183 -14.15 17.95 15.25
CA SER A 183 -13.67 18.69 14.07
C SER A 183 -12.15 18.88 14.07
N ASP A 184 -11.54 19.11 15.23
CA ASP A 184 -10.08 19.20 15.36
C ASP A 184 -9.45 17.79 15.27
N ALA A 185 -10.12 16.76 15.78
CA ALA A 185 -9.70 15.36 15.63
C ALA A 185 -9.64 14.94 14.15
N ILE A 186 -10.66 15.29 13.35
CA ILE A 186 -10.70 15.04 11.90
C ILE A 186 -9.47 15.64 11.22
N VAL A 187 -9.11 16.89 11.56
CA VAL A 187 -7.93 17.55 10.97
C VAL A 187 -6.65 16.77 11.30
N ALA A 188 -6.44 16.45 12.58
CA ALA A 188 -5.26 15.72 13.02
C ALA A 188 -5.16 14.32 12.36
N TYR A 189 -6.28 13.57 12.34
CA TYR A 189 -6.27 12.24 11.73
C TYR A 189 -6.08 12.28 10.21
N ARG A 190 -6.66 13.26 9.49
CA ARG A 190 -6.42 13.42 8.05
C ARG A 190 -4.95 13.65 7.76
N GLU A 191 -4.33 14.56 8.46
CA GLU A 191 -2.91 14.88 8.25
C GLU A 191 -1.99 13.70 8.58
N GLY A 192 -2.26 13.01 9.69
CA GLY A 192 -1.53 11.80 10.03
C GLY A 192 -1.71 10.69 8.99
N LEU A 193 -2.93 10.51 8.48
CA LEU A 193 -3.23 9.54 7.44
C LEU A 193 -2.52 9.89 6.11
N ASP A 194 -2.50 11.16 5.73
CA ASP A 194 -1.81 11.63 4.51
C ASP A 194 -0.29 11.37 4.59
N LEU A 195 0.31 11.63 5.75
CA LEU A 195 1.74 11.32 5.98
C LEU A 195 2.00 9.82 5.92
N LEU A 196 1.14 9.02 6.54
CA LEU A 196 1.27 7.58 6.58
C LEU A 196 1.12 6.94 5.20
N GLN A 197 0.21 7.46 4.37
CA GLN A 197 0.02 7.02 2.98
C GLN A 197 1.21 7.37 2.08
N LYS A 198 1.81 8.54 2.26
CA LYS A 198 3.04 8.93 1.55
C LYS A 198 4.21 7.99 1.91
N ARG A 199 4.28 7.54 3.16
CA ARG A 199 5.29 6.60 3.64
C ARG A 199 5.05 5.17 3.14
N GLY A 200 3.80 4.70 3.15
CA GLY A 200 3.37 3.43 2.52
C GLY A 200 3.90 2.14 3.16
N ASP A 201 4.50 2.21 4.36
CA ASP A 201 5.21 1.09 4.99
C ASP A 201 4.42 0.40 6.12
N ASN A 202 3.29 0.97 6.56
CA ASN A 202 2.52 0.44 7.69
C ASN A 202 1.00 0.43 7.46
N PRO A 203 0.49 -0.53 6.66
CA PRO A 203 -0.95 -0.63 6.36
C PRO A 203 -1.80 -0.86 7.60
N LYS A 204 -1.22 -1.40 8.65
CA LYS A 204 -1.90 -1.61 9.93
C LYS A 204 -2.23 -0.29 10.59
N PHE A 205 -1.25 0.58 10.68
CA PHE A 205 -1.41 1.90 11.27
C PHE A 205 -2.34 2.77 10.42
N GLU A 206 -2.28 2.60 9.08
CA GLU A 206 -3.21 3.24 8.16
C GLU A 206 -4.67 2.87 8.46
N MET A 207 -4.97 1.58 8.62
CA MET A 207 -6.32 1.13 8.97
C MET A 207 -6.77 1.65 10.33
N GLN A 208 -5.88 1.77 11.30
CA GLN A 208 -6.20 2.36 12.61
C GLN A 208 -6.60 3.83 12.46
N TYR A 209 -5.81 4.63 11.73
CA TYR A 209 -6.14 6.02 11.44
C TYR A 209 -7.49 6.17 10.71
N MET A 210 -7.74 5.30 9.73
CA MET A 210 -9.02 5.28 9.02
C MET A 210 -10.18 4.99 9.96
N GLY A 211 -10.03 4.04 10.89
CA GLY A 211 -11.05 3.72 11.89
C GLY A 211 -11.38 4.92 12.78
N ASN A 212 -10.36 5.58 13.33
CA ASN A 212 -10.52 6.78 14.16
C ASN A 212 -11.18 7.94 13.40
N LEU A 213 -10.77 8.11 12.14
CA LEU A 213 -11.33 9.16 11.28
C LEU A 213 -12.79 8.87 10.89
N ILE A 214 -13.13 7.60 10.59
CA ILE A 214 -14.52 7.19 10.36
C ILE A 214 -15.37 7.50 11.58
N GLU A 215 -14.92 7.14 12.77
CA GLU A 215 -15.64 7.44 14.01
C GLU A 215 -15.87 8.95 14.17
N SER A 216 -14.85 9.78 13.97
CA SER A 216 -14.97 11.24 14.05
C SER A 216 -15.92 11.80 13.00
N TYR A 217 -15.96 11.26 11.79
CA TYR A 217 -16.92 11.63 10.75
C TYR A 217 -18.35 11.27 11.15
N LEU A 218 -18.56 10.07 11.73
CA LEU A 218 -19.88 9.66 12.20
C LEU A 218 -20.40 10.54 13.34
N ARG A 219 -19.50 10.97 14.24
CA ARG A 219 -19.83 11.87 15.36
C ARG A 219 -20.17 13.29 14.93
N THR A 220 -19.76 13.68 13.73
CA THR A 220 -19.99 15.02 13.16
C THR A 220 -20.93 15.01 11.94
N ASP A 221 -21.67 13.93 11.73
CA ASP A 221 -22.64 13.74 10.63
C ASP A 221 -22.05 13.87 9.22
N HIS A 222 -20.73 13.68 9.06
CA HIS A 222 -20.05 13.66 7.77
C HIS A 222 -20.16 12.27 7.10
N PHE A 223 -21.41 11.88 6.79
CA PHE A 223 -21.72 10.52 6.33
C PHE A 223 -21.14 10.18 4.97
N THR A 224 -20.98 11.16 4.09
CA THR A 224 -20.40 10.94 2.75
C THR A 224 -18.94 10.57 2.86
N GLU A 225 -18.17 11.34 3.63
CA GLU A 225 -16.75 11.10 3.88
C GLU A 225 -16.53 9.80 4.64
N ALA A 226 -17.40 9.48 5.59
CA ALA A 226 -17.38 8.22 6.30
C ALA A 226 -17.62 7.02 5.37
N GLU A 227 -18.58 7.10 4.44
CA GLU A 227 -18.90 6.04 3.49
C GLU A 227 -17.78 5.83 2.47
N GLU A 228 -17.17 6.90 1.96
CA GLU A 228 -16.00 6.84 1.09
C GLU A 228 -14.83 6.13 1.79
N LEU A 229 -14.55 6.51 3.03
CA LEU A 229 -13.46 5.93 3.79
C LEU A 229 -13.74 4.47 4.19
N LEU A 230 -14.98 4.12 4.50
CA LEU A 230 -15.42 2.75 4.77
C LEU A 230 -15.28 1.86 3.53
N THR A 231 -15.56 2.38 2.35
CA THR A 231 -15.35 1.64 1.08
C THR A 231 -13.87 1.31 0.90
N ARG A 232 -13.00 2.29 1.11
CA ARG A 232 -11.55 2.07 1.05
C ARG A 232 -11.05 1.10 2.13
N TYR A 233 -11.64 1.17 3.32
CA TYR A 233 -11.32 0.26 4.42
C TYR A 233 -11.66 -1.19 4.04
N ASP A 234 -12.79 -1.42 3.36
CA ASP A 234 -13.18 -2.75 2.85
C ASP A 234 -12.21 -3.25 1.77
N GLU A 235 -11.79 -2.39 0.84
CA GLU A 235 -10.77 -2.73 -0.16
C GLU A 235 -9.46 -3.19 0.50
N MET A 236 -9.01 -2.49 1.52
CA MET A 236 -7.82 -2.87 2.28
C MET A 236 -7.99 -4.20 3.03
N ILE A 237 -9.19 -4.49 3.55
CA ILE A 237 -9.50 -5.78 4.18
C ILE A 237 -9.35 -6.91 3.15
N GLN A 238 -9.92 -6.73 1.94
CA GLN A 238 -9.85 -7.73 0.88
C GLN A 238 -8.42 -7.96 0.39
N ASP A 239 -7.61 -6.91 0.31
CA ASP A 239 -6.18 -7.02 -0.03
C ASP A 239 -5.41 -7.82 1.02
N ARG A 240 -5.65 -7.53 2.31
CA ARG A 240 -5.01 -8.25 3.42
C ARG A 240 -5.47 -9.70 3.52
N GLU A 241 -6.72 -9.99 3.18
CA GLU A 241 -7.24 -11.36 3.13
C GLU A 241 -6.52 -12.18 2.05
N ARG A 242 -6.35 -11.59 0.87
CA ARG A 242 -5.58 -12.22 -0.22
C ARG A 242 -4.12 -12.45 0.18
N GLU A 243 -3.48 -11.48 0.82
CA GLU A 243 -2.10 -11.65 1.32
C GLU A 243 -1.99 -12.72 2.41
N ASN A 244 -2.97 -12.83 3.31
CA ASN A 244 -3.01 -13.92 4.29
C ASN A 244 -3.06 -15.29 3.62
N GLU A 245 -3.88 -15.42 2.57
CA GLU A 245 -4.01 -16.67 1.81
C GLU A 245 -2.76 -17.02 1.00
N GLU A 246 -2.15 -16.03 0.33
CA GLU A 246 -1.01 -16.23 -0.57
C GLU A 246 0.32 -16.37 0.17
N GLN A 247 0.53 -15.60 1.23
CA GLN A 247 1.82 -15.48 1.92
C GLN A 247 1.81 -16.10 3.31
N GLY A 248 0.65 -16.58 3.80
CA GLY A 248 0.50 -17.13 5.14
C GLY A 248 0.71 -16.07 6.22
N THR A 249 0.43 -14.79 5.93
CA THR A 249 0.47 -13.72 6.93
C THR A 249 -0.72 -13.85 7.89
N ALA A 250 -0.57 -13.36 9.12
CA ALA A 250 -1.62 -13.45 10.14
C ALA A 250 -2.22 -12.06 10.44
N PHE A 251 -2.70 -11.37 9.40
CA PHE A 251 -3.41 -10.12 9.61
C PHE A 251 -4.82 -10.38 10.15
N PRO A 252 -5.32 -9.65 11.18
CA PRO A 252 -6.60 -9.92 11.83
C PRO A 252 -7.79 -9.41 11.01
N VAL A 253 -8.00 -10.00 9.83
CA VAL A 253 -9.04 -9.61 8.86
C VAL A 253 -10.44 -9.64 9.47
N ASP A 254 -10.77 -10.70 10.22
CA ASP A 254 -12.09 -10.87 10.85
C ASP A 254 -12.42 -9.69 11.77
N ARG A 255 -11.47 -9.26 12.59
CA ARG A 255 -11.66 -8.12 13.49
C ARG A 255 -11.90 -6.82 12.71
N CYS A 256 -11.09 -6.53 11.71
CA CYS A 256 -11.26 -5.35 10.87
C CYS A 256 -12.63 -5.35 10.17
N ARG A 257 -13.06 -6.52 9.70
CA ARG A 257 -14.37 -6.70 9.06
C ARG A 257 -15.52 -6.52 10.05
N ALA A 258 -15.39 -7.00 11.27
CA ALA A 258 -16.39 -6.78 12.33
C ALA A 258 -16.55 -5.28 12.62
N LEU A 259 -15.45 -4.55 12.85
CA LEU A 259 -15.46 -3.11 13.08
C LEU A 259 -16.06 -2.33 11.90
N MET A 260 -15.71 -2.69 10.68
CA MET A 260 -16.30 -2.10 9.48
C MET A 260 -17.83 -2.23 9.47
N TYR A 261 -18.36 -3.42 9.77
CA TYR A 261 -19.81 -3.60 9.87
C TYR A 261 -20.42 -2.80 11.02
N VAL A 262 -19.73 -2.69 12.14
CA VAL A 262 -20.17 -1.87 13.27
C VAL A 262 -20.25 -0.38 12.88
N PHE A 263 -19.24 0.15 12.19
CA PHE A 263 -19.25 1.53 11.68
C PHE A 263 -20.36 1.77 10.65
N TYR A 264 -20.58 0.85 9.70
CA TYR A 264 -21.73 0.94 8.80
C TYR A 264 -23.07 0.91 9.55
N ALA A 265 -23.18 0.06 10.57
CA ALA A 265 -24.40 -0.02 11.37
C ALA A 265 -24.64 1.28 12.14
N ASP A 266 -23.61 1.86 12.75
CA ASP A 266 -23.70 3.14 13.45
C ASP A 266 -24.10 4.27 12.49
N MET A 267 -23.50 4.34 11.32
CA MET A 267 -23.89 5.27 10.27
C MET A 267 -25.38 5.14 9.91
N TYR A 268 -25.87 3.89 9.78
CA TYR A 268 -27.29 3.67 9.47
C TYR A 268 -28.23 3.99 10.64
N VAL A 269 -27.77 3.81 11.88
CA VAL A 269 -28.51 4.26 13.07
C VAL A 269 -28.62 5.79 13.08
N LEU A 270 -27.52 6.49 12.86
CA LEU A 270 -27.47 7.95 12.82
C LEU A 270 -28.31 8.54 11.65
N GLN A 271 -28.42 7.81 10.54
CA GLN A 271 -29.25 8.19 9.39
C GLN A 271 -30.73 7.78 9.50
N ASP A 272 -31.19 7.29 10.65
CA ASP A 272 -32.56 6.77 10.87
C ASP A 272 -32.97 5.67 9.85
N LYS A 273 -32.05 4.71 9.60
CA LYS A 273 -32.25 3.57 8.69
C LYS A 273 -32.21 2.23 9.45
N PRO A 274 -33.20 1.96 10.35
CA PRO A 274 -33.11 0.83 11.28
C PRO A 274 -33.04 -0.55 10.62
N LYS A 275 -33.63 -0.73 9.42
CA LYS A 275 -33.58 -2.00 8.71
C LYS A 275 -32.15 -2.32 8.24
N LYS A 276 -31.47 -1.33 7.67
CA LYS A 276 -30.07 -1.50 7.22
C LYS A 276 -29.12 -1.67 8.40
N ALA A 277 -29.35 -0.90 9.47
CA ALA A 277 -28.57 -1.02 10.70
C ALA A 277 -28.64 -2.45 11.27
N LEU A 278 -29.84 -3.02 11.39
CA LEU A 278 -30.02 -4.38 11.89
C LEU A 278 -29.36 -5.42 10.98
N GLU A 279 -29.56 -5.32 9.67
CA GLU A 279 -28.95 -6.23 8.70
C GLU A 279 -27.42 -6.26 8.85
N THR A 280 -26.83 -5.07 9.02
CA THR A 280 -25.38 -4.92 9.16
C THR A 280 -24.88 -5.42 10.51
N LEU A 281 -25.61 -5.16 11.62
CA LEU A 281 -25.30 -5.72 12.93
C LEU A 281 -25.34 -7.26 12.93
N LEU A 282 -26.33 -7.84 12.25
CA LEU A 282 -26.43 -9.29 12.14
C LEU A 282 -25.27 -9.91 11.33
N LYS A 283 -24.68 -9.16 10.36
CA LYS A 283 -23.44 -9.59 9.68
C LYS A 283 -22.22 -9.53 10.62
N ALA A 284 -22.17 -8.56 11.51
CA ALA A 284 -21.09 -8.42 12.49
C ALA A 284 -21.15 -9.50 13.58
N THR A 285 -22.35 -9.88 14.06
CA THR A 285 -22.56 -10.80 15.21
C THR A 285 -21.66 -12.02 15.20
N PRO A 286 -21.66 -12.91 14.16
CA PRO A 286 -20.88 -14.15 14.19
C PRO A 286 -19.37 -13.89 14.21
N ILE A 287 -18.95 -12.73 13.71
CA ILE A 287 -17.53 -12.37 13.66
C ILE A 287 -17.09 -11.82 15.02
N VAL A 288 -17.90 -10.99 15.66
CA VAL A 288 -17.65 -10.46 17.02
C VAL A 288 -17.55 -11.61 18.01
N GLU A 289 -18.52 -12.55 18.00
CA GLU A 289 -18.51 -13.72 18.86
C GLU A 289 -17.28 -14.63 18.64
N LYS A 290 -16.80 -14.73 17.39
CA LYS A 290 -15.62 -15.52 17.04
C LYS A 290 -14.33 -14.85 17.48
N THR A 291 -14.23 -13.54 17.35
CA THR A 291 -12.98 -12.79 17.63
C THR A 291 -12.72 -12.64 19.12
N GLY A 292 -13.76 -12.53 19.95
CA GLY A 292 -13.64 -12.36 21.39
C GLY A 292 -12.82 -11.14 21.80
N ASP A 293 -12.84 -10.08 20.98
CA ASP A 293 -12.07 -8.85 21.18
C ASP A 293 -12.93 -7.86 21.94
N ASP A 294 -12.52 -7.51 23.16
CA ASP A 294 -13.29 -6.67 24.09
C ASP A 294 -13.71 -5.33 23.47
N TYR A 295 -12.82 -4.70 22.71
CA TYR A 295 -13.12 -3.42 22.07
C TYR A 295 -14.18 -3.56 20.96
N THR A 296 -14.01 -4.55 20.09
CA THR A 296 -14.97 -4.80 19.00
C THR A 296 -16.33 -5.16 19.59
N GLU A 297 -16.35 -5.92 20.68
CA GLU A 297 -17.56 -6.26 21.43
C GLU A 297 -18.21 -5.03 22.07
N PHE A 298 -17.39 -4.16 22.67
CA PHE A 298 -17.87 -2.87 23.21
C PHE A 298 -18.53 -2.03 22.12
N CYS A 299 -17.84 -1.76 21.00
CA CYS A 299 -18.38 -0.96 19.89
C CYS A 299 -19.68 -1.57 19.34
N TYR A 300 -19.71 -2.90 19.18
CA TYR A 300 -20.87 -3.62 18.71
C TYR A 300 -22.07 -3.45 19.67
N ASN A 301 -21.85 -3.68 20.97
CA ASN A 301 -22.89 -3.55 21.98
C ASN A 301 -23.41 -2.10 22.10
N PHE A 302 -22.51 -1.12 22.01
CA PHE A 302 -22.88 0.29 22.01
C PHE A 302 -23.80 0.65 20.82
N VAL A 303 -23.42 0.26 19.60
CA VAL A 303 -24.24 0.50 18.41
C VAL A 303 -25.56 -0.28 18.46
N PHE A 304 -25.54 -1.48 19.05
CA PHE A 304 -26.76 -2.27 19.23
C PHE A 304 -27.71 -1.64 20.25
N ALA A 305 -27.18 -1.00 21.30
CA ALA A 305 -27.98 -0.21 22.25
C ALA A 305 -28.60 1.03 21.56
N LYS A 306 -27.81 1.77 20.76
CA LYS A 306 -28.30 2.88 19.92
C LYS A 306 -29.42 2.44 18.96
N TYR A 307 -29.24 1.27 18.32
CA TYR A 307 -30.26 0.69 17.46
C TYR A 307 -31.56 0.41 18.21
N TYR A 308 -31.50 -0.21 19.40
CA TYR A 308 -32.71 -0.46 20.19
C TYR A 308 -33.35 0.83 20.70
N TYR A 309 -32.56 1.83 21.03
CA TYR A 309 -33.05 3.16 21.36
C TYR A 309 -33.82 3.78 20.18
N LEU A 310 -33.23 3.76 18.99
CA LEU A 310 -33.83 4.26 17.75
C LEU A 310 -35.20 3.65 17.46
N ILE A 311 -35.36 2.34 17.65
CA ILE A 311 -36.62 1.63 17.39
C ILE A 311 -37.60 1.65 18.58
N GLY A 312 -37.34 2.47 19.60
CA GLY A 312 -38.19 2.64 20.77
C GLY A 312 -38.20 1.46 21.76
N LYS A 313 -37.26 0.51 21.63
CA LYS A 313 -37.13 -0.63 22.56
C LYS A 313 -36.19 -0.31 23.72
N TYR A 314 -36.49 0.75 24.44
CA TYR A 314 -35.66 1.34 25.49
C TYR A 314 -35.22 0.34 26.58
N GLY A 315 -36.12 -0.58 26.99
CA GLY A 315 -35.79 -1.60 27.98
C GLY A 315 -34.71 -2.58 27.50
N LYS A 316 -34.67 -2.91 26.18
CA LYS A 316 -33.60 -3.72 25.61
C LYS A 316 -32.29 -2.95 25.50
N ALA A 317 -32.36 -1.67 25.10
CA ALA A 317 -31.19 -0.80 25.06
C ALA A 317 -30.53 -0.68 26.43
N LEU A 318 -31.33 -0.42 27.48
CA LEU A 318 -30.84 -0.34 28.86
C LEU A 318 -30.21 -1.65 29.33
N ASN A 319 -30.84 -2.80 29.00
CA ASN A 319 -30.31 -4.10 29.38
C ASN A 319 -28.92 -4.38 28.77
N ILE A 320 -28.70 -4.00 27.51
CA ILE A 320 -27.38 -4.15 26.89
C ILE A 320 -26.34 -3.31 27.61
N ILE A 321 -26.66 -2.04 27.91
CA ILE A 321 -25.74 -1.13 28.59
C ILE A 321 -25.38 -1.69 29.98
N ASP A 322 -26.37 -2.14 30.74
CA ASP A 322 -26.17 -2.59 32.12
C ASP A 322 -25.48 -3.96 32.18
N THR A 323 -25.85 -4.91 31.29
CA THR A 323 -25.27 -6.25 31.27
C THR A 323 -23.80 -6.21 30.87
N ASN A 324 -23.43 -5.38 29.90
CA ASN A 324 -22.07 -5.25 29.41
C ASN A 324 -21.30 -4.12 30.12
N LYS A 325 -21.90 -3.47 31.12
CA LYS A 325 -21.29 -2.38 31.92
C LYS A 325 -20.68 -1.25 31.08
N LEU A 326 -21.28 -0.94 29.94
CA LEU A 326 -20.73 -0.01 28.96
C LEU A 326 -20.48 1.41 29.52
N THR A 327 -21.22 1.84 30.55
CA THR A 327 -21.04 3.14 31.22
C THR A 327 -19.75 3.24 32.04
N GLU A 328 -19.09 2.10 32.34
CA GLU A 328 -17.80 2.10 33.00
C GLU A 328 -16.66 2.41 32.02
N GLU A 329 -16.95 2.36 30.72
CA GLU A 329 -15.97 2.38 29.64
C GLU A 329 -15.95 3.71 28.87
N ASP A 330 -17.13 4.31 28.61
CA ASP A 330 -17.25 5.50 27.76
C ASP A 330 -18.37 6.43 28.25
N ILE A 331 -18.05 7.74 28.34
CA ILE A 331 -18.99 8.77 28.77
C ILE A 331 -20.22 8.87 27.84
N ARG A 332 -20.06 8.62 26.54
CA ARG A 332 -21.15 8.61 25.55
C ARG A 332 -22.20 7.55 25.86
N THR A 333 -21.77 6.45 26.41
CA THR A 333 -22.70 5.40 26.87
C THR A 333 -23.51 5.87 28.06
N SER A 334 -22.90 6.68 28.94
CA SER A 334 -23.62 7.33 30.06
C SER A 334 -24.63 8.36 29.56
N GLU A 335 -24.28 9.12 28.53
CA GLU A 335 -25.23 10.08 27.88
C GLU A 335 -26.41 9.32 27.26
N LEU A 336 -26.14 8.26 26.47
CA LEU A 336 -27.19 7.42 25.89
C LEU A 336 -28.05 6.77 26.98
N LYS A 337 -27.47 6.36 28.11
CA LYS A 337 -28.22 5.80 29.24
C LYS A 337 -29.15 6.84 29.87
N VAL A 338 -28.72 8.09 29.98
CA VAL A 338 -29.58 9.18 30.43
C VAL A 338 -30.81 9.32 29.53
N GLU A 339 -30.61 9.40 28.21
CA GLU A 339 -31.69 9.50 27.24
C GLU A 339 -32.65 8.29 27.31
N ILE A 340 -32.12 7.08 27.43
CA ILE A 340 -32.91 5.85 27.59
C ILE A 340 -33.74 5.89 28.88
N LEU A 341 -33.16 6.33 30.00
CA LEU A 341 -33.84 6.41 31.29
C LEU A 341 -34.96 7.48 31.26
N GLU A 342 -34.73 8.62 30.58
CA GLU A 342 -35.76 9.65 30.34
C GLU A 342 -36.91 9.09 29.49
N ALA A 343 -36.58 8.39 28.39
CA ALA A 343 -37.59 7.75 27.52
C ALA A 343 -38.41 6.67 28.27
N LEU A 344 -37.83 6.04 29.30
CA LEU A 344 -38.50 5.08 30.18
C LEU A 344 -39.28 5.76 31.34
N GLY A 345 -39.22 7.10 31.48
CA GLY A 345 -39.81 7.83 32.57
C GLY A 345 -39.09 7.69 33.92
N ARG A 346 -37.85 7.15 33.93
CA ARG A 346 -37.03 6.93 35.13
C ARG A 346 -36.22 8.17 35.49
N TYR A 347 -36.88 9.33 35.58
CA TYR A 347 -36.22 10.65 35.68
C TYR A 347 -35.26 10.80 36.89
N LYS A 348 -35.53 10.13 38.02
CA LYS A 348 -34.64 10.21 39.18
C LYS A 348 -33.26 9.56 38.89
N GLU A 349 -33.29 8.46 38.20
CA GLU A 349 -32.07 7.76 37.81
C GLU A 349 -31.35 8.50 36.68
N ALA A 350 -32.08 8.98 35.69
CA ALA A 350 -31.54 9.84 34.65
C ALA A 350 -30.81 11.06 35.23
N LEU A 351 -31.42 11.75 36.22
CA LEU A 351 -30.81 12.91 36.89
C LEU A 351 -29.54 12.52 37.67
N ALA A 352 -29.49 11.33 38.28
CA ALA A 352 -28.29 10.88 38.99
C ALA A 352 -27.12 10.65 38.02
N PHE A 353 -27.38 9.96 36.91
CA PHE A 353 -26.40 9.74 35.84
C PHE A 353 -25.99 11.06 35.15
N SER A 354 -26.94 11.95 34.85
CA SER A 354 -26.65 13.25 34.24
C SER A 354 -25.71 14.10 35.11
N ARG A 355 -25.86 14.04 36.44
CA ARG A 355 -24.94 14.75 37.36
C ARG A 355 -23.51 14.15 37.30
N GLU A 356 -23.39 12.84 37.22
CA GLU A 356 -22.11 12.18 37.06
C GLU A 356 -21.43 12.57 35.76
N VAL A 357 -22.16 12.59 34.65
CA VAL A 357 -21.68 13.05 33.32
C VAL A 357 -21.23 14.51 33.40
N VAL A 358 -22.04 15.40 34.00
CA VAL A 358 -21.69 16.83 34.15
C VAL A 358 -20.46 17.03 35.00
N GLU A 359 -20.28 16.29 36.09
CA GLU A 359 -19.09 16.39 36.94
C GLU A 359 -17.83 15.95 36.19
N HIS A 360 -17.92 14.92 35.39
CA HIS A 360 -16.83 14.47 34.52
C HIS A 360 -16.48 15.51 33.45
N THR A 361 -17.46 16.05 32.75
CA THR A 361 -17.26 17.04 31.70
C THR A 361 -16.86 18.43 32.23
N LYS A 362 -17.10 18.74 33.50
CA LYS A 362 -16.74 20.03 34.11
C LYS A 362 -15.24 20.31 34.04
N MET A 363 -14.40 19.27 34.16
CA MET A 363 -12.93 19.40 34.02
C MET A 363 -12.53 19.81 32.60
N LEU A 364 -13.30 19.43 31.58
CA LEU A 364 -13.04 19.77 30.18
C LEU A 364 -13.34 21.25 29.85
N HIS A 365 -14.06 21.96 30.73
CA HIS A 365 -14.41 23.36 30.57
C HIS A 365 -13.49 24.32 31.37
N ASP A 366 -12.45 23.83 32.00
CA ASP A 366 -11.47 24.65 32.71
C ASP A 366 -10.72 25.58 31.74
N GLU A 367 -10.61 26.89 32.12
CA GLU A 367 -9.89 27.88 31.31
C GLU A 367 -8.41 27.55 31.10
N ALA A 368 -7.77 26.89 32.06
CA ALA A 368 -6.37 26.46 31.94
C ALA A 368 -6.22 25.38 30.88
N PHE A 369 -7.11 24.39 30.89
CA PHE A 369 -7.16 23.32 29.91
C PHE A 369 -7.46 23.86 28.49
N ASN A 370 -8.44 24.74 28.35
CA ASN A 370 -8.75 25.39 27.08
C ASN A 370 -7.58 26.24 26.54
N ARG A 371 -6.78 26.86 27.40
CA ARG A 371 -5.55 27.56 26.98
C ARG A 371 -4.50 26.59 26.42
N GLN A 372 -4.32 25.44 27.03
CA GLN A 372 -3.38 24.43 26.54
C GLN A 372 -3.82 23.85 25.18
N ILE A 373 -5.13 23.58 25.01
CA ILE A 373 -5.70 23.17 23.74
C ILE A 373 -5.45 24.22 22.65
N ASN A 374 -5.71 25.49 22.94
CA ASN A 374 -5.49 26.55 21.97
C ASN A 374 -4.00 26.72 21.63
N GLN A 375 -3.10 26.50 22.59
CA GLN A 375 -1.66 26.49 22.35
C GLN A 375 -1.27 25.34 21.43
N LEU A 376 -1.79 24.14 21.65
CA LEU A 376 -1.55 22.98 20.83
C LEU A 376 -2.05 23.20 19.39
N ARG A 377 -3.28 23.72 19.25
CA ARG A 377 -3.86 24.07 17.95
C ARG A 377 -2.98 25.10 17.21
N THR A 378 -2.52 26.13 17.92
CA THR A 378 -1.65 27.13 17.31
C THR A 378 -0.33 26.53 16.82
N LEU A 379 0.28 25.63 17.60
CA LEU A 379 1.49 24.91 17.19
C LEU A 379 1.25 24.05 15.96
N HIS A 380 0.13 23.36 15.94
CA HIS A 380 -0.27 22.53 14.81
C HIS A 380 -0.50 23.37 13.55
N ASP A 381 -1.29 24.47 13.65
CA ASP A 381 -1.54 25.38 12.54
C ASP A 381 -0.25 26.02 12.01
N LEU A 382 0.69 26.40 12.89
CA LEU A 382 1.99 26.93 12.49
C LEU A 382 2.83 25.91 11.71
N ASN A 383 2.88 24.68 12.20
CA ASN A 383 3.60 23.62 11.50
C ASN A 383 3.01 23.34 10.10
N ASN A 384 1.69 23.34 10.00
CA ASN A 384 1.01 23.14 8.71
C ASN A 384 1.31 24.27 7.74
N GLN A 385 1.33 25.52 8.22
CA GLN A 385 1.73 26.66 7.40
C GLN A 385 3.19 26.53 6.94
N GLU A 386 4.10 26.12 7.82
CA GLU A 386 5.50 25.89 7.49
C GLU A 386 5.66 24.76 6.46
N MET A 387 4.94 23.64 6.65
CA MET A 387 4.95 22.52 5.71
C MET A 387 4.39 22.92 4.34
N GLN A 388 3.27 23.63 4.30
CA GLN A 388 2.70 24.15 3.05
C GLN A 388 3.63 25.15 2.36
N ALA A 389 4.27 26.04 3.13
CA ALA A 389 5.26 26.96 2.59
C ALA A 389 6.48 26.21 1.99
N TYR A 390 6.94 25.18 2.67
CA TYR A 390 8.04 24.33 2.19
C TYR A 390 7.64 23.55 0.92
N GLU A 391 6.44 22.97 0.87
CA GLU A 391 5.92 22.30 -0.34
C GLU A 391 5.80 23.28 -1.53
N LEU A 392 5.31 24.50 -1.27
CA LEU A 392 5.23 25.55 -2.29
C LEU A 392 6.62 25.93 -2.79
N GLN A 393 7.60 26.08 -1.91
CA GLN A 393 8.98 26.38 -2.26
C GLN A 393 9.62 25.27 -3.10
N LEU A 394 9.37 24.00 -2.74
CA LEU A 394 9.81 22.85 -3.54
C LEU A 394 9.16 22.85 -4.94
N ARG A 395 7.87 23.13 -5.03
CA ARG A 395 7.16 23.24 -6.32
C ARG A 395 7.71 24.38 -7.15
N GLU A 396 7.98 25.53 -6.55
CA GLU A 396 8.61 26.67 -7.24
C GLU A 396 10.02 26.31 -7.76
N GLN A 397 10.82 25.63 -6.96
CA GLN A 397 12.14 25.15 -7.40
C GLN A 397 12.03 24.14 -8.55
N GLN A 398 11.07 23.20 -8.47
CA GLN A 398 10.81 22.25 -9.56
C GLN A 398 10.37 22.96 -10.84
N LEU A 399 9.44 23.92 -10.74
CA LEU A 399 8.99 24.72 -11.86
C LEU A 399 10.12 25.56 -12.45
N HIS A 400 11.00 26.11 -11.60
CA HIS A 400 12.17 26.88 -12.05
C HIS A 400 13.15 25.98 -12.81
N THR A 401 13.40 24.77 -12.30
CA THR A 401 14.24 23.77 -12.96
C THR A 401 13.64 23.31 -14.29
N GLN A 402 12.34 23.06 -14.33
CA GLN A 402 11.63 22.73 -15.57
C GLN A 402 11.68 23.87 -16.60
N ARG A 403 11.48 25.12 -16.17
CA ARG A 403 11.61 26.29 -17.04
C ARG A 403 13.03 26.43 -17.61
N LEU A 404 14.05 26.23 -16.77
CA LEU A 404 15.45 26.23 -17.22
C LEU A 404 15.72 25.12 -18.24
N LEU A 405 15.25 23.91 -17.99
CA LEU A 405 15.36 22.80 -18.94
C LEU A 405 14.64 23.10 -20.26
N MET A 406 13.43 23.67 -20.21
CA MET A 406 12.69 24.07 -21.39
C MET A 406 13.43 25.17 -22.20
N ILE A 407 14.02 26.15 -21.51
CA ILE A 407 14.84 27.19 -22.16
C ILE A 407 16.08 26.58 -22.82
N ILE A 408 16.77 25.67 -22.13
CA ILE A 408 17.94 24.97 -22.69
C ILE A 408 17.53 24.16 -23.92
N LEU A 409 16.44 23.39 -23.84
CA LEU A 409 15.92 22.63 -24.98
C LEU A 409 15.55 23.54 -26.16
N LEU A 410 14.95 24.70 -25.88
CA LEU A 410 14.57 25.67 -26.89
C LEU A 410 15.83 26.26 -27.55
N VAL A 411 16.85 26.62 -26.77
CA VAL A 411 18.14 27.11 -27.30
C VAL A 411 18.83 26.05 -28.14
N VAL A 412 18.88 24.80 -27.65
CA VAL A 412 19.44 23.67 -28.40
C VAL A 412 18.68 23.45 -29.72
N SER A 413 17.35 23.53 -29.68
CA SER A 413 16.50 23.40 -30.85
C SER A 413 16.79 24.53 -31.87
N ILE A 414 16.93 25.78 -31.42
CA ILE A 414 17.28 26.90 -32.27
C ILE A 414 18.67 26.71 -32.89
N VAL A 415 19.65 26.29 -32.10
CA VAL A 415 21.01 26.00 -32.58
C VAL A 415 20.99 24.90 -33.65
N LEU A 416 20.21 23.83 -33.41
CA LEU A 416 20.04 22.74 -34.37
C LEU A 416 19.39 23.26 -35.68
N LEU A 417 18.35 24.10 -35.55
CA LEU A 417 17.70 24.71 -36.73
C LEU A 417 18.65 25.61 -37.51
N VAL A 418 19.46 26.41 -36.81
CA VAL A 418 20.48 27.26 -37.46
C VAL A 418 21.55 26.40 -38.13
N MET A 419 22.02 25.35 -37.47
CA MET A 419 22.96 24.39 -38.07
C MET A 419 22.37 23.72 -39.31
N LEU A 420 21.12 23.23 -39.21
CA LEU A 420 20.38 22.67 -40.35
C LEU A 420 20.25 23.69 -41.50
N TYR A 421 19.94 24.97 -41.16
CA TYR A 421 19.86 26.02 -42.15
C TYR A 421 21.21 26.30 -42.81
N ILE A 422 22.30 26.36 -42.05
CA ILE A 422 23.67 26.53 -42.56
C ILE A 422 24.05 25.35 -43.47
N VAL A 423 23.78 24.12 -43.03
CA VAL A 423 24.03 22.90 -43.83
C VAL A 423 23.18 22.93 -45.11
N TYR A 424 21.90 23.29 -44.99
CA TYR A 424 21.01 23.43 -46.14
C TYR A 424 21.49 24.52 -47.11
N LYS A 425 21.89 25.70 -46.59
CA LYS A 425 22.43 26.78 -47.39
C LYS A 425 23.74 26.39 -48.06
N SER A 426 24.65 25.76 -47.31
CA SER A 426 25.93 25.24 -47.83
C SER A 426 25.70 24.16 -48.89
N TYR A 427 24.77 23.22 -48.62
CA TYR A 427 24.40 22.23 -49.61
C TYR A 427 23.79 22.84 -50.88
N ARG A 428 22.93 23.85 -50.71
CA ARG A 428 22.33 24.57 -51.85
C ARG A 428 23.34 25.40 -52.63
N SER A 429 24.31 25.99 -51.93
CA SER A 429 25.43 26.69 -52.54
C SER A 429 26.36 25.74 -53.28
N ALA A 430 26.74 24.63 -52.63
CA ALA A 430 27.55 23.58 -53.26
C ALA A 430 26.88 23.01 -54.52
N ARG A 431 25.54 22.80 -54.45
CA ARG A 431 24.77 22.40 -55.63
C ARG A 431 24.76 23.45 -56.75
N ARG A 432 24.74 24.76 -56.40
CA ARG A 432 24.85 25.82 -57.40
C ARG A 432 26.23 25.82 -58.06
N TYR A 433 27.27 25.72 -57.23
CA TYR A 433 28.66 25.66 -57.76
C TYR A 433 28.89 24.37 -58.55
N GLN A 434 28.34 23.23 -58.11
CA GLN A 434 28.38 21.99 -58.91
C GLN A 434 27.65 22.13 -60.26
N ARG A 435 26.51 22.83 -60.28
CA ARG A 435 25.79 23.09 -61.54
C ARG A 435 26.53 24.02 -62.49
N GLU A 436 27.24 25.04 -62.01
CA GLU A 436 28.07 25.89 -62.80
C GLU A 436 29.28 25.11 -63.31
N LEU A 437 29.98 24.39 -62.46
CA LEU A 437 31.10 23.52 -62.83
C LEU A 437 30.71 22.43 -63.83
N MET A 438 29.46 21.90 -63.67
CA MET A 438 28.95 20.92 -64.61
C MET A 438 28.63 21.52 -65.99
N LYS A 439 28.13 22.77 -66.06
CA LYS A 439 27.90 23.42 -67.33
C LYS A 439 29.19 23.59 -68.14
N ASP A 440 30.30 23.87 -67.47
CA ASP A 440 31.60 23.99 -68.11
C ASP A 440 32.24 22.65 -68.46
N LYS A 441 31.84 21.56 -67.71
CA LYS A 441 32.34 20.21 -67.93
C LYS A 441 31.46 19.34 -68.84
N GLU A 442 30.22 19.74 -69.05
CA GLU A 442 29.26 18.93 -69.84
C GLU A 442 29.72 18.78 -71.33
N ALA A 443 30.51 19.72 -71.87
CA ALA A 443 31.06 19.56 -73.21
C ALA A 443 32.19 18.50 -73.29
N LEU A 444 32.85 18.15 -72.16
CA LEU A 444 34.01 17.27 -72.21
C LEU A 444 33.75 15.86 -71.63
N VAL A 445 32.66 15.67 -70.84
CA VAL A 445 32.50 14.49 -69.96
C VAL A 445 31.29 13.66 -70.32
N GLU A 446 30.51 13.99 -71.33
CA GLU A 446 29.29 13.29 -71.75
C GLU A 446 29.53 11.78 -71.99
N SER A 447 30.68 11.38 -72.52
CA SER A 447 31.02 10.01 -72.86
C SER A 447 31.58 9.22 -71.66
N GLU A 448 32.31 9.84 -70.72
CA GLU A 448 32.91 9.18 -69.57
C GLU A 448 31.90 9.00 -68.41
N ARG A 449 30.92 9.89 -68.34
CA ARG A 449 29.93 9.93 -67.25
C ARG A 449 28.97 8.76 -67.26
N GLN A 450 28.49 8.35 -68.43
CA GLN A 450 27.51 7.26 -68.56
C GLN A 450 28.03 5.91 -68.05
N LEU A 451 29.31 5.66 -68.26
CA LEU A 451 29.92 4.39 -67.85
C LEU A 451 30.23 4.32 -66.34
N ARG A 452 30.60 5.50 -65.75
CA ARG A 452 31.02 5.56 -64.35
C ARG A 452 29.81 5.57 -63.40
N THR A 453 28.77 6.28 -63.74
CA THR A 453 27.55 6.37 -62.92
C THR A 453 26.81 5.03 -62.85
N ALA A 454 26.77 4.30 -63.96
CA ALA A 454 26.14 2.97 -63.96
C ALA A 454 26.93 1.95 -63.09
N LYS A 455 28.27 2.11 -63.02
CA LYS A 455 29.12 1.25 -62.20
C LYS A 455 28.97 1.51 -60.70
N GLU A 456 28.93 2.81 -60.29
CA GLU A 456 28.82 3.17 -58.88
C GLU A 456 27.44 2.81 -58.29
N ILE A 457 26.36 2.97 -59.05
CA ILE A 457 25.01 2.56 -58.63
C ILE A 457 24.93 1.02 -58.49
N ALA A 458 25.55 0.28 -59.41
CA ALA A 458 25.56 -1.16 -59.37
C ALA A 458 26.39 -1.72 -58.17
N GLU A 459 27.53 -1.09 -57.83
CA GLU A 459 28.36 -1.48 -56.70
C GLU A 459 27.67 -1.17 -55.35
N HIS A 460 27.03 -0.01 -55.21
CA HIS A 460 26.34 0.36 -53.97
C HIS A 460 25.08 -0.51 -53.72
N ALA A 461 24.33 -0.80 -54.77
CA ALA A 461 23.19 -1.72 -54.68
C ALA A 461 23.63 -3.15 -54.31
N ASN A 462 24.82 -3.56 -54.83
CA ASN A 462 25.36 -4.88 -54.55
C ASN A 462 25.88 -5.00 -53.10
N GLN A 463 26.44 -3.91 -52.55
CA GLN A 463 26.97 -3.93 -51.18
C GLN A 463 25.83 -3.96 -50.13
N MET A 464 24.76 -3.18 -50.33
CA MET A 464 23.55 -3.25 -49.47
C MET A 464 22.90 -4.62 -49.54
N LYS A 465 22.78 -5.18 -50.74
CA LYS A 465 22.24 -6.52 -50.96
C LYS A 465 23.09 -7.60 -50.29
N SER A 466 24.39 -7.44 -50.27
CA SER A 466 25.33 -8.39 -49.64
C SER A 466 25.22 -8.39 -48.13
N THR A 467 25.11 -7.22 -47.49
CA THR A 467 24.97 -7.06 -46.04
C THR A 467 23.61 -7.66 -45.57
N PHE A 468 22.55 -7.38 -46.30
CA PHE A 468 21.22 -7.92 -46.01
C PHE A 468 21.21 -9.44 -46.09
N ILE A 469 21.79 -10.02 -47.17
CA ILE A 469 21.88 -11.48 -47.35
C ILE A 469 22.74 -12.11 -46.25
N ALA A 470 23.81 -11.45 -45.83
CA ALA A 470 24.70 -11.97 -44.78
C ALA A 470 23.97 -12.06 -43.43
N ASN A 471 23.21 -11.03 -43.06
CA ASN A 471 22.44 -11.01 -41.81
C ASN A 471 21.35 -12.08 -41.81
N ILE A 472 20.56 -12.16 -42.87
CA ILE A 472 19.54 -13.23 -43.03
C ILE A 472 20.16 -14.61 -42.96
N SER A 473 21.30 -14.81 -43.63
CA SER A 473 21.98 -16.10 -43.61
C SER A 473 22.41 -16.50 -42.20
N HIS A 474 22.81 -15.52 -41.38
CA HIS A 474 23.19 -15.80 -39.99
C HIS A 474 21.97 -16.18 -39.15
N GLU A 475 20.88 -15.42 -39.25
CA GLU A 475 19.65 -15.69 -38.56
C GLU A 475 18.96 -17.01 -38.97
N ILE A 476 19.16 -17.43 -40.23
CA ILE A 476 18.70 -18.74 -40.73
C ILE A 476 19.61 -19.86 -40.22
N ARG A 477 20.94 -19.63 -40.19
CA ARG A 477 21.92 -20.68 -39.86
C ARG A 477 21.80 -21.15 -38.41
N THR A 478 21.53 -20.25 -37.50
CA THR A 478 21.48 -20.56 -36.05
C THR A 478 20.40 -21.61 -35.74
N PRO A 479 19.14 -21.40 -36.08
CA PRO A 479 18.09 -22.41 -35.88
C PRO A 479 18.31 -23.66 -36.75
N LEU A 480 18.82 -23.50 -37.97
CA LEU A 480 19.09 -24.61 -38.85
C LEU A 480 20.18 -25.54 -38.29
N ASN A 481 21.26 -24.98 -37.77
CA ASN A 481 22.33 -25.76 -37.13
C ASN A 481 21.80 -26.50 -35.89
N ALA A 482 20.92 -25.87 -35.12
CA ALA A 482 20.27 -26.52 -33.98
C ALA A 482 19.41 -27.71 -34.47
N ILE A 483 18.59 -27.50 -35.51
CA ILE A 483 17.78 -28.59 -36.11
C ILE A 483 18.67 -29.75 -36.57
N VAL A 484 19.70 -29.47 -37.35
CA VAL A 484 20.60 -30.49 -37.89
C VAL A 484 21.36 -31.21 -36.77
N GLY A 485 21.98 -30.45 -35.86
CA GLY A 485 22.79 -31.04 -34.78
C GLY A 485 21.96 -31.91 -33.82
N PHE A 486 20.79 -31.46 -33.43
CA PHE A 486 19.93 -32.29 -32.59
C PHE A 486 19.25 -33.44 -33.35
N SER A 487 19.04 -33.30 -34.67
CA SER A 487 18.54 -34.41 -35.51
C SER A 487 19.55 -35.54 -35.63
N GLU A 488 20.85 -35.20 -35.70
CA GLU A 488 21.92 -36.21 -35.69
C GLU A 488 21.97 -36.92 -34.32
N LEU A 489 21.85 -36.17 -33.23
CA LEU A 489 21.85 -36.73 -31.88
C LEU A 489 20.66 -37.66 -31.60
N ILE A 490 19.46 -37.34 -32.11
CA ILE A 490 18.29 -38.23 -31.96
C ILE A 490 18.52 -39.60 -32.61
N SER A 491 19.34 -39.66 -33.66
CA SER A 491 19.61 -40.90 -34.40
C SER A 491 20.61 -41.81 -33.67
N ASP A 492 21.26 -41.34 -32.62
CA ASP A 492 22.17 -42.12 -31.82
C ASP A 492 21.43 -43.10 -30.89
N GLU A 493 21.72 -44.35 -30.97
CA GLU A 493 21.11 -45.41 -30.16
C GLU A 493 21.48 -45.33 -28.67
N SER A 494 22.59 -44.64 -28.34
CA SER A 494 23.06 -44.49 -26.95
C SER A 494 22.26 -43.48 -26.10
N ILE A 495 21.43 -42.67 -26.74
CA ILE A 495 20.69 -41.60 -26.09
C ILE A 495 19.36 -42.10 -25.52
N SER A 496 19.08 -41.73 -24.27
CA SER A 496 17.87 -42.15 -23.57
C SER A 496 16.59 -41.61 -24.21
N ALA A 497 15.46 -42.31 -24.01
CA ALA A 497 14.18 -41.90 -24.54
C ALA A 497 13.73 -40.49 -24.00
N GLY A 498 14.19 -40.11 -22.81
CA GLY A 498 13.93 -38.78 -22.22
C GLY A 498 14.68 -37.69 -22.98
N GLU A 499 15.95 -37.87 -23.22
CA GLU A 499 16.78 -36.92 -23.96
C GLU A 499 16.34 -36.80 -25.42
N LYS A 500 15.94 -37.92 -26.05
CA LYS A 500 15.37 -37.91 -27.41
C LYS A 500 14.13 -37.02 -27.50
N LYS A 501 13.29 -37.02 -26.47
CA LYS A 501 12.08 -36.17 -26.41
C LYS A 501 12.46 -34.70 -26.25
N GLU A 502 13.50 -34.40 -25.48
CA GLU A 502 14.01 -33.04 -25.30
C GLU A 502 14.62 -32.51 -26.62
N PHE A 503 15.48 -33.32 -27.27
CA PHE A 503 16.05 -32.95 -28.56
C PHE A 503 14.97 -32.76 -29.64
N PHE A 504 13.95 -33.59 -29.65
CA PHE A 504 12.80 -33.41 -30.55
C PHE A 504 12.08 -32.09 -30.29
N SER A 505 11.91 -31.70 -29.04
CA SER A 505 11.33 -30.40 -28.68
C SER A 505 12.19 -29.23 -29.17
N ILE A 506 13.54 -29.35 -29.02
CA ILE A 506 14.48 -28.34 -29.52
C ILE A 506 14.40 -28.20 -31.04
N ILE A 507 14.38 -29.34 -31.76
CA ILE A 507 14.21 -29.34 -33.21
C ILE A 507 12.92 -28.67 -33.63
N ASN A 508 11.84 -29.05 -32.99
CA ASN A 508 10.51 -28.52 -33.33
C ASN A 508 10.42 -27.00 -33.07
N ASN A 509 10.96 -26.55 -31.93
CA ASN A 509 11.03 -25.14 -31.60
C ASN A 509 11.86 -24.32 -32.60
N ASN A 510 13.07 -24.85 -32.96
CA ASN A 510 13.93 -24.18 -33.93
C ASN A 510 13.33 -24.20 -35.35
N SER A 511 12.62 -25.26 -35.71
CA SER A 511 11.88 -25.35 -36.98
C SER A 511 10.79 -24.29 -37.03
N TYR A 512 10.06 -24.08 -35.93
CA TYR A 512 9.03 -23.06 -35.82
C TYR A 512 9.63 -21.63 -35.88
N LEU A 513 10.76 -21.41 -35.21
CA LEU A 513 11.50 -20.15 -35.27
C LEU A 513 11.96 -19.85 -36.71
N LEU A 514 12.48 -20.86 -37.43
CA LEU A 514 12.90 -20.69 -38.80
C LEU A 514 11.75 -20.38 -39.75
N LEU A 515 10.63 -21.08 -39.58
CA LEU A 515 9.41 -20.81 -40.36
C LEU A 515 8.87 -19.39 -40.13
N ASN A 516 8.84 -18.93 -38.89
CA ASN A 516 8.44 -17.58 -38.55
C ASN A 516 9.38 -16.56 -39.18
N LEU A 517 10.70 -16.75 -39.08
CA LEU A 517 11.68 -15.87 -39.69
C LEU A 517 11.51 -15.78 -41.23
N ILE A 518 11.25 -16.91 -41.88
CA ILE A 518 10.98 -16.93 -43.32
C ILE A 518 9.71 -16.14 -43.64
N ASN A 519 8.64 -16.33 -42.88
CA ASN A 519 7.39 -15.58 -43.06
C ASN A 519 7.57 -14.08 -42.83
N ASP A 520 8.34 -13.70 -41.79
CA ASP A 520 8.66 -12.31 -41.48
C ASP A 520 9.44 -11.65 -42.64
N ILE A 521 10.41 -12.38 -43.23
CA ILE A 521 11.17 -11.90 -44.39
C ILE A 521 10.27 -11.75 -45.62
N LEU A 522 9.36 -12.70 -45.85
CA LEU A 522 8.40 -12.61 -46.94
C LEU A 522 7.40 -11.48 -46.74
N ASP A 523 6.91 -11.30 -45.52
CA ASP A 523 6.02 -10.20 -45.18
C ASP A 523 6.73 -8.83 -45.30
N LEU A 524 7.98 -8.70 -44.84
CA LEU A 524 8.80 -7.52 -45.03
C LEU A 524 9.02 -7.21 -46.53
N SER A 525 9.39 -8.22 -47.31
CA SER A 525 9.58 -8.07 -48.75
C SER A 525 8.29 -7.61 -49.49
N ARG A 526 7.15 -8.12 -49.03
CA ARG A 526 5.83 -7.69 -49.59
C ARG A 526 5.49 -6.26 -49.15
N LEU A 527 5.85 -5.86 -47.92
CA LEU A 527 5.65 -4.50 -47.44
C LEU A 527 6.53 -3.50 -48.18
N GLU A 528 7.85 -3.79 -48.35
CA GLU A 528 8.80 -2.91 -49.06
C GLU A 528 8.47 -2.77 -50.52
N SER A 529 7.96 -3.83 -51.16
CA SER A 529 7.53 -3.80 -52.57
C SER A 529 6.17 -3.14 -52.77
N GLY A 530 5.46 -2.77 -51.69
CA GLY A 530 4.08 -2.27 -51.77
C GLY A 530 3.06 -3.31 -52.21
N ASN A 531 3.45 -4.60 -52.28
CA ASN A 531 2.64 -5.70 -52.77
C ASN A 531 1.80 -6.40 -51.67
N MET A 532 1.80 -5.88 -50.47
CA MET A 532 0.99 -6.44 -49.39
C MET A 532 -0.48 -6.09 -49.60
N LYS A 533 -1.27 -7.10 -49.91
CA LYS A 533 -2.71 -6.95 -50.07
C LYS A 533 -3.42 -7.26 -48.78
N PHE A 534 -4.20 -6.30 -48.29
CA PHE A 534 -5.08 -6.50 -47.14
C PHE A 534 -6.50 -6.84 -47.64
N ILE A 535 -7.08 -7.85 -47.06
CA ILE A 535 -8.48 -8.25 -47.33
C ILE A 535 -9.35 -7.60 -46.28
N ILE A 536 -9.81 -6.41 -46.54
CA ILE A 536 -10.65 -5.67 -45.60
C ILE A 536 -12.08 -6.21 -45.63
N GLU A 537 -12.49 -6.74 -44.50
CA GLU A 537 -13.85 -7.28 -44.32
C GLU A 537 -14.46 -6.79 -43.00
N LYS A 538 -15.78 -6.89 -42.88
CA LYS A 538 -16.49 -6.56 -41.65
C LYS A 538 -16.26 -7.68 -40.64
N THR A 539 -15.33 -7.44 -39.73
CA THR A 539 -14.86 -8.43 -38.76
C THR A 539 -15.44 -8.13 -37.39
N ASN A 540 -15.90 -9.15 -36.70
CA ASN A 540 -16.29 -9.06 -35.31
C ASN A 540 -15.01 -9.09 -34.44
N LEU A 541 -14.73 -8.00 -33.74
CA LEU A 541 -13.52 -7.87 -32.90
C LEU A 541 -13.47 -8.92 -31.78
N SER A 542 -14.62 -9.24 -31.20
CA SER A 542 -14.71 -10.24 -30.12
C SER A 542 -14.31 -11.64 -30.59
N ASP A 543 -14.65 -11.99 -31.83
CA ASP A 543 -14.24 -13.28 -32.39
C ASP A 543 -12.75 -13.32 -32.70
N CYS A 544 -12.19 -12.23 -33.23
CA CYS A 544 -10.73 -12.11 -33.42
C CYS A 544 -9.95 -12.23 -32.11
N CYS A 545 -10.38 -11.54 -31.05
CA CYS A 545 -9.77 -11.64 -29.75
C CYS A 545 -9.87 -13.06 -29.16
N ARG A 546 -11.02 -13.70 -29.28
CA ARG A 546 -11.24 -15.07 -28.81
C ARG A 546 -10.36 -16.07 -29.56
N ASN A 547 -10.24 -15.93 -30.86
CA ASN A 547 -9.40 -16.80 -31.69
C ASN A 547 -7.91 -16.57 -31.40
N ALA A 548 -7.49 -15.31 -31.20
CA ALA A 548 -6.13 -15.01 -30.80
C ALA A 548 -5.80 -15.62 -29.43
N LEU A 549 -6.71 -15.47 -28.48
CA LEU A 549 -6.56 -16.05 -27.14
C LEU A 549 -6.43 -17.57 -27.19
N ALA A 550 -7.34 -18.23 -27.91
CA ALA A 550 -7.30 -19.69 -28.09
C ALA A 550 -5.98 -20.17 -28.73
N SER A 551 -5.40 -19.36 -29.63
CA SER A 551 -4.13 -19.66 -30.29
C SER A 551 -2.92 -19.61 -29.38
N VAL A 552 -2.98 -18.83 -28.29
CA VAL A 552 -1.87 -18.66 -27.34
C VAL A 552 -2.09 -19.36 -26.01
N GLU A 553 -3.28 -19.84 -25.73
CA GLU A 553 -3.68 -20.48 -24.47
C GLU A 553 -2.71 -21.63 -24.06
N HIS A 554 -2.24 -22.40 -25.03
CA HIS A 554 -1.30 -23.50 -24.79
C HIS A 554 0.14 -23.05 -24.50
N ARG A 555 0.46 -21.75 -24.63
CA ARG A 555 1.79 -21.17 -24.39
C ARG A 555 1.87 -20.45 -23.05
N VAL A 556 0.75 -20.34 -22.33
CA VAL A 556 0.67 -19.64 -21.05
C VAL A 556 1.33 -20.48 -19.97
N PHE A 557 2.17 -19.84 -19.15
CA PHE A 557 2.85 -20.52 -18.05
C PHE A 557 1.85 -21.05 -17.01
N PRO A 558 2.14 -22.17 -16.36
CA PRO A 558 1.30 -22.71 -15.31
C PRO A 558 1.06 -21.68 -14.20
N GLY A 559 -0.20 -21.37 -13.92
CA GLY A 559 -0.60 -20.37 -12.90
C GLY A 559 -0.99 -19.00 -13.44
N VAL A 560 -0.87 -18.76 -14.75
CA VAL A 560 -1.37 -17.55 -15.40
C VAL A 560 -2.71 -17.87 -16.06
N GLN A 561 -3.74 -17.09 -15.76
CA GLN A 561 -5.04 -17.20 -16.38
C GLN A 561 -5.26 -16.05 -17.35
N LEU A 562 -5.38 -16.37 -18.63
CA LEU A 562 -5.78 -15.40 -19.65
C LEU A 562 -7.30 -15.31 -19.64
N THR A 563 -7.82 -14.13 -19.38
CA THR A 563 -9.26 -13.87 -19.40
C THR A 563 -9.58 -12.80 -20.44
N TYR A 564 -10.62 -13.03 -21.19
CA TYR A 564 -11.20 -12.06 -22.09
C TYR A 564 -12.65 -11.82 -21.74
N THR A 565 -12.99 -10.57 -21.47
CA THR A 565 -14.38 -10.17 -21.21
C THR A 565 -14.92 -9.49 -22.46
N PRO A 566 -15.81 -10.14 -23.20
CA PRO A 566 -16.42 -9.53 -24.38
C PRO A 566 -17.33 -8.35 -23.98
N SER A 567 -17.42 -7.36 -24.85
CA SER A 567 -18.42 -6.30 -24.74
C SER A 567 -19.82 -6.86 -24.90
N GLU A 568 -20.80 -6.30 -24.20
CA GLU A 568 -22.23 -6.70 -24.35
C GLU A 568 -22.74 -6.44 -25.77
N ASP A 569 -22.22 -5.40 -26.44
CA ASP A 569 -22.53 -5.10 -27.83
C ASP A 569 -21.44 -5.63 -28.79
N PRO A 570 -21.77 -6.35 -29.87
CA PRO A 570 -20.80 -6.86 -30.83
C PRO A 570 -20.16 -5.71 -31.61
N LEU A 571 -18.88 -5.45 -31.35
CA LEU A 571 -18.11 -4.44 -32.07
C LEU A 571 -17.57 -5.00 -33.39
N HIS A 572 -18.04 -4.43 -34.48
CA HIS A 572 -17.56 -4.77 -35.82
C HIS A 572 -16.65 -3.67 -36.36
N ILE A 573 -15.51 -4.07 -36.90
CA ILE A 573 -14.54 -3.18 -37.52
C ILE A 573 -14.26 -3.64 -38.97
N GLN A 574 -13.89 -2.69 -39.82
CA GLN A 574 -13.43 -2.97 -41.17
C GLN A 574 -11.91 -3.19 -41.12
N THR A 575 -11.49 -4.45 -41.21
CA THR A 575 -10.09 -4.83 -41.14
C THR A 575 -9.83 -6.17 -41.81
N ASP A 576 -8.57 -6.48 -42.01
CA ASP A 576 -8.13 -7.83 -42.34
C ASP A 576 -8.09 -8.66 -41.05
N SER A 577 -9.04 -9.61 -40.96
CA SER A 577 -9.23 -10.42 -39.77
C SER A 577 -7.98 -11.25 -39.41
N ILE A 578 -7.28 -11.76 -40.40
CA ILE A 578 -6.08 -12.60 -40.23
C ILE A 578 -4.92 -11.76 -39.75
N ARG A 579 -4.72 -10.58 -40.32
CA ARG A 579 -3.63 -9.66 -39.91
C ARG A 579 -3.89 -9.04 -38.56
N LEU A 580 -5.14 -8.74 -38.23
CA LEU A 580 -5.52 -8.29 -36.90
C LEU A 580 -5.24 -9.39 -35.84
N GLN A 581 -5.60 -10.62 -36.16
CA GLN A 581 -5.35 -11.75 -35.27
C GLN A 581 -3.85 -11.99 -35.09
N GLN A 582 -3.04 -11.89 -36.16
CA GLN A 582 -1.56 -11.96 -36.09
C GLN A 582 -0.98 -10.88 -35.17
N LEU A 583 -1.49 -9.65 -35.27
CA LEU A 583 -1.09 -8.53 -34.41
C LEU A 583 -1.42 -8.82 -32.93
N LEU A 584 -2.63 -9.31 -32.64
CA LEU A 584 -3.06 -9.66 -31.30
C LEU A 584 -2.26 -10.82 -30.68
N ILE A 585 -1.79 -11.76 -31.51
CA ILE A 585 -0.95 -12.88 -31.07
C ILE A 585 0.48 -12.42 -30.75
N ASN A 586 0.97 -11.39 -31.44
CA ASN A 586 2.31 -10.84 -31.25
C ASN A 586 2.41 -9.84 -30.07
N LEU A 587 1.27 -9.35 -29.56
CA LEU A 587 1.15 -8.53 -28.35
C LEU A 587 1.15 -9.38 -27.09
#